data_9f8e90c1a08937d25237b666d9a8d744
#
_entry.id   9f8e90c1a08937d25237b666d9a8d744
#
_cell.length_a   1.000
_cell.length_b   1.000
_cell.length_c   1.000
_cell.angle_alpha   90.00
_cell.angle_beta   90.00
_cell.angle_gamma   90.00
#
_symmetry.space_group_name_H-M   'P 1'
#
loop_
_entity.id
_entity.type
_entity.pdbx_description
1 polymer ?
#
loop_
_entity_poly.entity_id
_entity_poly.type
_entity_poly.pdbx_seq_one_letter_code
_entity_poly.pdbx_strand_id
1 'polypeptide(L)'
;MTVYGNTDTYVKQRITIRKPALWSCETPDLYRCELRILEAGEETDTEILNFGIRKLNLDAENGLRINGKEVKLRGACIHHDNGIIGACTLPRAEERRCRLLKEAGFNCIRSSHHPLSKAMLDACDRLGMLVMDELSDMWEHPKNINDYAMFFPDCWEQDVERMIDKDFNHPCVIMYSTGNEIQEVGTPGGAELNRRICEKIRSLDPSRYTTNAFNGLLASIDYKMEISSALREKASREKKGLNDIMGEAVNPFQEEVLNASSVHPLMTAKIDEFMAPLDIAGYNYLTVRHEMDREEKPNRIILGTETFPSEIAQLWKIVRNNTVSYTHLTL
;
A
#
# COMPACT_ATOMS: atom_id res chain seq x y z
N MET A 1 -22.75 -32.02 13.24
CA MET A 1 -22.92 -30.64 13.75
C MET A 1 -24.40 -30.27 13.60
N THR A 2 -25.00 -29.59 14.55
CA THR A 2 -26.36 -29.09 14.41
C THR A 2 -26.33 -27.58 14.19
N VAL A 3 -26.99 -27.13 13.13
CA VAL A 3 -27.18 -25.70 12.84
C VAL A 3 -28.66 -25.39 13.01
N TYR A 4 -29.00 -24.38 13.80
CA TYR A 4 -30.37 -23.96 13.99
C TYR A 4 -30.80 -22.99 12.89
N GLY A 5 -32.10 -23.03 12.54
CA GLY A 5 -32.63 -22.10 11.54
C GLY A 5 -32.37 -20.62 11.91
N ASN A 6 -32.00 -19.80 10.94
CA ASN A 6 -31.69 -18.38 11.10
C ASN A 6 -30.47 -18.08 12.00
N THR A 7 -29.51 -19.00 12.09
CA THR A 7 -28.24 -18.79 12.82
C THR A 7 -27.04 -19.12 11.94
N ASP A 8 -25.92 -18.44 12.23
CA ASP A 8 -24.62 -18.74 11.64
C ASP A 8 -23.82 -19.65 12.58
N THR A 9 -23.07 -20.57 12.00
CA THR A 9 -22.20 -21.47 12.77
C THR A 9 -20.81 -21.53 12.14
N TYR A 10 -19.78 -21.25 12.95
CA TYR A 10 -18.39 -21.32 12.52
C TYR A 10 -17.77 -22.68 12.83
N VAL A 11 -17.15 -23.28 11.82
CA VAL A 11 -16.43 -24.54 11.95
C VAL A 11 -14.94 -24.30 11.71
N LYS A 12 -14.11 -24.69 12.67
CA LYS A 12 -12.65 -24.64 12.52
C LYS A 12 -12.10 -26.05 12.35
N GLN A 13 -11.39 -26.27 11.24
CA GLN A 13 -10.68 -27.51 10.97
C GLN A 13 -9.18 -27.21 10.81
N ARG A 14 -8.34 -28.10 11.32
CA ARG A 14 -6.89 -28.01 11.14
C ARG A 14 -6.43 -29.10 10.19
N ILE A 15 -5.84 -28.68 9.06
CA ILE A 15 -5.24 -29.58 8.06
C ILE A 15 -3.73 -29.36 8.09
N THR A 16 -2.96 -30.45 8.18
CA THR A 16 -1.50 -30.39 8.13
C THR A 16 -1.00 -30.83 6.76
N ILE A 17 -0.36 -29.90 6.07
CA ILE A 17 0.33 -30.20 4.80
C ILE A 17 1.83 -30.35 5.09
N ARG A 18 2.37 -31.57 4.88
CA ARG A 18 3.79 -31.85 5.11
C ARG A 18 4.60 -31.45 3.90
N LYS A 19 5.69 -30.68 4.12
CA LYS A 19 6.59 -30.17 3.06
C LYS A 19 5.81 -29.47 1.93
N PRO A 20 5.06 -28.41 2.25
CA PRO A 20 4.24 -27.75 1.24
C PRO A 20 5.09 -27.16 0.13
N ALA A 21 4.57 -27.14 -1.09
CA ALA A 21 5.03 -26.23 -2.14
C ALA A 21 4.73 -24.81 -1.71
N LEU A 22 5.73 -23.93 -1.70
CA LEU A 22 5.60 -22.58 -1.21
C LEU A 22 5.38 -21.60 -2.36
N TRP A 23 4.33 -20.80 -2.23
CA TRP A 23 4.05 -19.73 -3.17
C TRP A 23 5.14 -18.63 -3.13
N SER A 24 5.63 -18.24 -4.30
CA SER A 24 6.53 -17.10 -4.49
C SER A 24 6.28 -16.40 -5.83
N CYS A 25 6.97 -15.28 -6.08
CA CYS A 25 6.89 -14.61 -7.39
C CYS A 25 7.37 -15.48 -8.55
N GLU A 26 8.33 -16.36 -8.31
CA GLU A 26 8.94 -17.24 -9.30
C GLU A 26 8.19 -18.58 -9.44
N THR A 27 7.65 -19.08 -8.33
CA THR A 27 6.89 -20.33 -8.26
C THR A 27 5.57 -20.07 -7.55
N PRO A 28 4.54 -19.57 -8.26
CA PRO A 28 3.27 -19.21 -7.66
C PRO A 28 2.36 -20.43 -7.44
N ASP A 29 2.85 -21.38 -6.63
CA ASP A 29 2.15 -22.62 -6.33
C ASP A 29 0.90 -22.36 -5.48
N LEU A 30 -0.25 -22.81 -5.96
CA LEU A 30 -1.53 -22.68 -5.30
C LEU A 30 -2.11 -24.05 -4.96
N TYR A 31 -2.76 -24.12 -3.81
CA TYR A 31 -3.58 -25.24 -3.38
C TYR A 31 -5.05 -24.96 -3.66
N ARG A 32 -5.79 -26.00 -3.97
CA ARG A 32 -7.23 -25.98 -4.10
C ARG A 32 -7.84 -26.61 -2.86
N CYS A 33 -8.65 -25.87 -2.13
CA CYS A 33 -9.47 -26.34 -1.02
C CYS A 33 -10.90 -26.55 -1.52
N GLU A 34 -11.46 -27.71 -1.30
CA GLU A 34 -12.83 -28.04 -1.62
C GLU A 34 -13.59 -28.28 -0.31
N LEU A 35 -14.56 -27.42 -0.03
CA LEU A 35 -15.43 -27.51 1.12
C LEU A 35 -16.77 -28.08 0.67
N ARG A 36 -17.25 -29.15 1.33
CA ARG A 36 -18.53 -29.76 1.03
C ARG A 36 -19.40 -29.78 2.27
N ILE A 37 -20.64 -29.39 2.11
CA ILE A 37 -21.67 -29.53 3.14
C ILE A 37 -22.51 -30.77 2.79
N LEU A 38 -22.59 -31.69 3.75
CA LEU A 38 -23.37 -32.92 3.60
C LEU A 38 -24.50 -32.91 4.61
N GLU A 39 -25.73 -33.17 4.16
CA GLU A 39 -26.89 -33.40 4.98
C GLU A 39 -27.39 -34.85 4.80
N ALA A 40 -27.46 -35.63 5.86
CA ALA A 40 -27.80 -37.05 5.82
C ALA A 40 -26.96 -37.91 4.84
N GLY A 41 -25.73 -37.46 4.52
CA GLY A 41 -24.81 -38.10 3.57
C GLY A 41 -24.89 -37.62 2.12
N GLU A 42 -25.88 -36.79 1.81
CA GLU A 42 -26.04 -36.15 0.51
C GLU A 42 -25.34 -34.77 0.49
N GLU A 43 -24.67 -34.44 -0.62
CA GLU A 43 -24.02 -33.15 -0.79
C GLU A 43 -25.10 -32.08 -1.07
N THR A 44 -25.11 -31.04 -0.22
CA THR A 44 -26.09 -29.94 -0.32
C THR A 44 -25.43 -28.66 -0.82
N ASP A 45 -24.12 -28.48 -0.58
CA ASP A 45 -23.38 -27.32 -1.07
C ASP A 45 -21.88 -27.61 -1.18
N THR A 46 -21.21 -26.92 -2.11
CA THR A 46 -19.76 -27.06 -2.33
C THR A 46 -19.14 -25.70 -2.65
N GLU A 47 -18.09 -25.35 -1.92
CA GLU A 47 -17.26 -24.18 -2.16
C GLU A 47 -15.84 -24.60 -2.54
N ILE A 48 -15.26 -23.92 -3.53
CA ILE A 48 -13.87 -24.16 -3.98
C ILE A 48 -13.07 -22.87 -3.78
N LEU A 49 -12.02 -22.98 -2.98
CA LEU A 49 -11.11 -21.88 -2.69
C LEU A 49 -9.69 -22.23 -3.14
N ASN A 50 -8.99 -21.25 -3.71
CA ASN A 50 -7.55 -21.35 -3.93
C ASN A 50 -6.84 -20.60 -2.81
N PHE A 51 -5.68 -21.12 -2.38
CA PHE A 51 -4.83 -20.45 -1.41
C PHE A 51 -3.37 -20.81 -1.65
N GLY A 52 -2.45 -19.98 -1.21
CA GLY A 52 -1.01 -20.25 -1.28
C GLY A 52 -0.40 -20.29 0.12
N ILE A 53 0.64 -21.10 0.28
CA ILE A 53 1.41 -21.18 1.53
C ILE A 53 2.70 -20.41 1.35
N ARG A 54 2.93 -19.40 2.15
CA ARG A 54 4.17 -18.61 2.17
C ARG A 54 4.52 -18.15 3.57
N LYS A 55 5.76 -17.74 3.76
CA LYS A 55 6.22 -17.05 4.96
C LYS A 55 6.75 -15.68 4.59
N LEU A 56 6.18 -14.63 5.20
CA LEU A 56 6.70 -13.28 5.13
C LEU A 56 7.56 -12.99 6.36
N ASN A 57 8.69 -12.30 6.15
CA ASN A 57 9.51 -11.72 7.20
C ASN A 57 9.92 -10.31 6.76
N LEU A 58 9.90 -9.38 7.69
CA LEU A 58 10.32 -8.01 7.50
C LEU A 58 11.04 -7.54 8.74
N ASP A 59 12.25 -7.06 8.58
CA ASP A 59 13.04 -6.44 9.67
C ASP A 59 14.02 -5.41 9.09
N ALA A 60 14.55 -4.54 9.96
CA ALA A 60 15.44 -3.46 9.56
C ALA A 60 16.84 -3.93 9.12
N GLU A 61 17.23 -5.15 9.45
CA GLU A 61 18.55 -5.70 9.12
C GLU A 61 18.54 -6.39 7.76
N ASN A 62 17.50 -7.20 7.49
CA ASN A 62 17.46 -8.10 6.34
C ASN A 62 16.34 -7.75 5.33
N GLY A 63 15.53 -6.72 5.61
CA GLY A 63 14.45 -6.29 4.75
C GLY A 63 13.32 -7.30 4.58
N LEU A 64 12.59 -7.18 3.47
CA LEU A 64 11.48 -8.07 3.11
C LEU A 64 12.02 -9.39 2.56
N ARG A 65 11.56 -10.48 3.16
CA ARG A 65 11.87 -11.85 2.71
C ARG A 65 10.59 -12.66 2.53
N ILE A 66 10.52 -13.39 1.42
CA ILE A 66 9.47 -14.36 1.16
C ILE A 66 10.12 -15.74 1.16
N ASN A 67 9.63 -16.63 2.01
CA ASN A 67 10.19 -17.98 2.20
C ASN A 67 11.70 -17.97 2.51
N GLY A 68 12.16 -16.95 3.23
CA GLY A 68 13.56 -16.75 3.62
C GLY A 68 14.44 -16.10 2.55
N LYS A 69 13.94 -15.82 1.34
CA LYS A 69 14.67 -15.13 0.28
C LYS A 69 14.35 -13.65 0.28
N GLU A 70 15.39 -12.81 0.17
CA GLU A 70 15.21 -11.35 0.03
C GLU A 70 14.45 -11.02 -1.26
N VAL A 71 13.50 -10.10 -1.17
CA VAL A 71 12.72 -9.60 -2.30
C VAL A 71 12.77 -8.08 -2.34
N LYS A 72 13.28 -7.53 -3.44
CA LYS A 72 13.17 -6.11 -3.76
C LYS A 72 11.90 -5.86 -4.56
N LEU A 73 11.08 -4.93 -4.10
CA LEU A 73 9.87 -4.55 -4.81
C LEU A 73 10.20 -3.65 -5.99
N ARG A 74 9.71 -4.02 -7.14
CA ARG A 74 9.64 -3.24 -8.38
C ARG A 74 8.16 -3.12 -8.69
N GLY A 75 7.52 -2.15 -8.05
CA GLY A 75 6.08 -1.99 -8.09
C GLY A 75 5.61 -0.98 -9.11
N ALA A 76 4.34 -1.10 -9.46
CA ALA A 76 3.59 -0.13 -10.24
C ALA A 76 2.28 0.18 -9.55
N CYS A 77 1.91 1.48 -9.50
CA CYS A 77 0.58 1.91 -9.10
C CYS A 77 -0.38 1.62 -10.25
N ILE A 78 -1.50 0.98 -9.99
CA ILE A 78 -2.53 0.77 -11.00
C ILE A 78 -3.89 1.24 -10.50
N HIS A 79 -4.53 2.08 -11.31
CA HIS A 79 -5.89 2.54 -11.06
C HIS A 79 -6.93 1.55 -11.58
N HIS A 80 -8.17 1.66 -11.08
CA HIS A 80 -9.30 0.87 -11.56
C HIS A 80 -9.81 1.42 -12.89
N ASP A 81 -8.96 1.30 -13.90
CA ASP A 81 -9.24 1.77 -15.26
C ASP A 81 -8.73 0.74 -16.28
N ASN A 82 -9.61 0.21 -17.05
CA ASN A 82 -9.37 -0.73 -18.14
C ASN A 82 -9.62 -0.09 -19.53
N GLY A 83 -9.40 1.21 -19.67
CA GLY A 83 -9.59 1.95 -20.91
C GLY A 83 -11.06 2.01 -21.33
N ILE A 84 -11.38 1.51 -22.52
CA ILE A 84 -12.73 1.62 -23.09
C ILE A 84 -13.82 0.91 -22.28
N ILE A 85 -13.47 -0.02 -21.39
CA ILE A 85 -14.43 -0.68 -20.50
C ILE A 85 -14.51 -0.01 -19.11
N GLY A 86 -13.79 1.10 -18.91
CA GLY A 86 -13.80 1.86 -17.66
C GLY A 86 -13.33 1.04 -16.48
N ALA A 87 -14.01 1.16 -15.35
CA ALA A 87 -13.66 0.48 -14.09
C ALA A 87 -14.19 -0.97 -14.01
N CYS A 88 -14.64 -1.57 -15.12
CA CYS A 88 -15.08 -2.98 -15.12
C CYS A 88 -13.91 -3.92 -14.87
N THR A 89 -14.04 -4.77 -13.85
CA THR A 89 -12.99 -5.70 -13.39
C THR A 89 -13.22 -7.11 -13.96
N LEU A 90 -13.26 -7.21 -15.28
CA LEU A 90 -13.45 -8.50 -15.95
C LEU A 90 -12.18 -9.37 -15.80
N PRO A 91 -12.28 -10.67 -15.44
CA PRO A 91 -11.11 -11.51 -15.13
C PRO A 91 -10.03 -11.50 -16.21
N ARG A 92 -10.42 -11.50 -17.50
CA ARG A 92 -9.47 -11.44 -18.62
C ARG A 92 -8.76 -10.09 -18.76
N ALA A 93 -9.46 -8.99 -18.45
CA ALA A 93 -8.87 -7.64 -18.49
C ALA A 93 -7.83 -7.49 -17.37
N GLU A 94 -8.18 -7.92 -16.16
CA GLU A 94 -7.29 -7.87 -15.01
C GLU A 94 -6.07 -8.79 -15.19
N GLU A 95 -6.26 -10.01 -15.67
CA GLU A 95 -5.16 -10.92 -15.99
C GLU A 95 -4.20 -10.33 -17.04
N ARG A 96 -4.74 -9.67 -18.07
CA ARG A 96 -3.94 -9.00 -19.10
C ARG A 96 -3.06 -7.91 -18.49
N ARG A 97 -3.60 -7.05 -17.61
CA ARG A 97 -2.85 -5.99 -16.92
C ARG A 97 -1.72 -6.58 -16.06
N CYS A 98 -2.04 -7.56 -15.23
CA CYS A 98 -1.07 -8.24 -14.38
C CYS A 98 0.04 -8.90 -15.22
N ARG A 99 -0.30 -9.60 -16.29
CA ARG A 99 0.66 -10.27 -17.19
C ARG A 99 1.60 -9.27 -17.87
N LEU A 100 1.08 -8.16 -18.40
CA LEU A 100 1.90 -7.13 -19.04
C LEU A 100 2.90 -6.50 -18.07
N LEU A 101 2.49 -6.22 -16.84
CA LEU A 101 3.39 -5.73 -15.79
C LEU A 101 4.46 -6.77 -15.45
N LYS A 102 4.10 -8.03 -15.31
CA LYS A 102 5.04 -9.13 -15.06
C LYS A 102 6.06 -9.27 -16.19
N GLU A 103 5.62 -9.24 -17.44
CA GLU A 103 6.48 -9.28 -18.64
C GLU A 103 7.43 -8.07 -18.72
N ALA A 104 6.99 -6.91 -18.26
CA ALA A 104 7.82 -5.70 -18.16
C ALA A 104 8.82 -5.73 -16.97
N GLY A 105 8.81 -6.78 -16.15
CA GLY A 105 9.76 -6.97 -15.05
C GLY A 105 9.29 -6.45 -13.69
N PHE A 106 8.04 -5.99 -13.57
CA PHE A 106 7.45 -5.68 -12.28
C PHE A 106 7.15 -6.96 -11.49
N ASN A 107 7.23 -6.86 -10.17
CA ASN A 107 6.88 -7.95 -9.27
C ASN A 107 5.88 -7.55 -8.18
N CYS A 108 5.41 -6.31 -8.19
CA CYS A 108 4.47 -5.79 -7.22
C CYS A 108 3.48 -4.82 -7.88
N ILE A 109 2.26 -4.81 -7.38
CA ILE A 109 1.20 -3.86 -7.74
C ILE A 109 0.79 -3.12 -6.47
N ARG A 110 0.63 -1.80 -6.56
CA ARG A 110 -0.10 -1.00 -5.59
C ARG A 110 -1.48 -0.67 -6.14
N SER A 111 -2.50 -0.97 -5.36
CA SER A 111 -3.89 -0.59 -5.65
C SER A 111 -4.06 0.92 -5.48
N SER A 112 -4.40 1.64 -6.51
CA SER A 112 -4.57 3.10 -6.44
C SER A 112 -6.03 3.47 -6.67
N HIS A 113 -6.77 4.02 -5.71
CA HIS A 113 -6.43 4.20 -4.29
C HIS A 113 -7.56 3.60 -3.43
N HIS A 114 -7.94 2.37 -3.71
CA HIS A 114 -8.95 1.60 -3.00
C HIS A 114 -8.79 0.10 -3.30
N PRO A 115 -9.44 -0.80 -2.53
CA PRO A 115 -9.20 -2.24 -2.62
C PRO A 115 -9.35 -2.82 -4.03
N LEU A 116 -8.41 -3.68 -4.43
CA LEU A 116 -8.42 -4.38 -5.71
C LEU A 116 -9.62 -5.32 -5.85
N SER A 117 -10.01 -5.57 -7.08
CA SER A 117 -11.00 -6.61 -7.38
C SER A 117 -10.46 -8.00 -7.09
N LYS A 118 -11.35 -8.93 -6.72
CA LYS A 118 -11.00 -10.34 -6.60
C LYS A 118 -10.39 -10.90 -7.87
N ALA A 119 -10.86 -10.47 -9.05
CA ALA A 119 -10.33 -10.89 -10.34
C ALA A 119 -8.85 -10.52 -10.52
N MET A 120 -8.43 -9.33 -10.06
CA MET A 120 -7.02 -8.91 -10.08
C MET A 120 -6.20 -9.72 -9.09
N LEU A 121 -6.71 -9.96 -7.87
CA LEU A 121 -6.02 -10.77 -6.88
C LEU A 121 -5.82 -12.21 -7.34
N ASP A 122 -6.86 -12.83 -7.93
CA ASP A 122 -6.76 -14.16 -8.53
C ASP A 122 -5.70 -14.22 -9.66
N ALA A 123 -5.57 -13.17 -10.45
CA ALA A 123 -4.54 -13.06 -11.48
C ALA A 123 -3.13 -12.91 -10.86
N CYS A 124 -3.00 -12.07 -9.83
CA CYS A 124 -1.74 -11.87 -9.10
C CYS A 124 -1.27 -13.16 -8.43
N ASP A 125 -2.18 -13.92 -7.82
CA ASP A 125 -1.87 -15.22 -7.23
C ASP A 125 -1.32 -16.21 -8.26
N ARG A 126 -1.97 -16.33 -9.42
CA ARG A 126 -1.56 -17.27 -10.47
C ARG A 126 -0.25 -16.87 -11.17
N LEU A 127 -0.02 -15.56 -11.31
CA LEU A 127 1.13 -15.02 -12.03
C LEU A 127 2.32 -14.70 -11.12
N GLY A 128 2.18 -14.80 -9.80
CA GLY A 128 3.24 -14.48 -8.85
C GLY A 128 3.54 -12.98 -8.78
N MET A 129 2.51 -12.14 -8.77
CA MET A 129 2.61 -10.69 -8.61
C MET A 129 2.25 -10.33 -7.18
N LEU A 130 3.11 -9.65 -6.45
CA LEU A 130 2.84 -9.16 -5.11
C LEU A 130 1.84 -7.99 -5.14
N VAL A 131 1.13 -7.82 -4.05
CA VAL A 131 0.10 -6.77 -3.93
C VAL A 131 0.28 -6.01 -2.62
N MET A 132 0.24 -4.68 -2.74
CA MET A 132 -0.07 -3.74 -1.69
C MET A 132 -1.51 -3.28 -1.92
N ASP A 133 -2.45 -3.79 -1.14
CA ASP A 133 -3.85 -3.36 -1.23
C ASP A 133 -4.08 -2.11 -0.38
N GLU A 134 -4.89 -1.17 -0.88
CA GLU A 134 -5.04 0.15 -0.27
C GLU A 134 -6.50 0.41 0.12
N LEU A 135 -6.70 0.96 1.34
CA LEU A 135 -8.02 1.11 1.93
C LEU A 135 -8.82 2.25 1.26
N SER A 136 -8.22 3.44 1.15
CA SER A 136 -8.95 4.62 0.70
C SER A 136 -8.02 5.73 0.22
N ASP A 137 -8.53 6.56 -0.68
CA ASP A 137 -7.86 7.78 -1.16
C ASP A 137 -8.06 8.99 -0.23
N MET A 138 -9.03 8.96 0.66
CA MET A 138 -9.33 10.01 1.63
C MET A 138 -9.89 9.41 2.92
N TRP A 139 -9.78 10.18 4.01
CA TRP A 139 -10.44 9.82 5.26
C TRP A 139 -11.59 10.80 5.56
N GLU A 140 -11.45 11.65 6.57
CA GLU A 140 -12.50 12.60 6.99
C GLU A 140 -12.47 13.91 6.20
N HIS A 141 -11.29 14.30 5.67
CA HIS A 141 -11.13 15.50 4.85
C HIS A 141 -11.28 15.19 3.37
N PRO A 142 -12.24 15.79 2.68
CA PRO A 142 -12.49 15.54 1.26
C PRO A 142 -11.39 16.14 0.37
N LYS A 143 -11.01 15.40 -0.67
CA LYS A 143 -10.17 15.90 -1.76
C LYS A 143 -10.99 16.54 -2.86
N ASN A 144 -12.23 16.10 -3.03
CA ASN A 144 -13.18 16.58 -4.03
C ASN A 144 -14.57 16.77 -3.42
N ILE A 145 -15.41 17.55 -4.10
CA ILE A 145 -16.83 17.75 -3.69
C ILE A 145 -17.55 16.39 -3.82
N ASN A 146 -18.24 15.96 -2.77
CA ASN A 146 -19.03 14.74 -2.70
C ASN A 146 -18.19 13.45 -2.87
N ASP A 147 -16.96 13.44 -2.42
CA ASP A 147 -16.16 12.22 -2.37
C ASP A 147 -16.49 11.33 -1.14
N TYR A 148 -15.75 10.22 -1.00
CA TYR A 148 -16.01 9.22 0.03
C TYR A 148 -15.76 9.71 1.47
N ALA A 149 -15.10 10.84 1.66
CA ALA A 149 -14.81 11.39 3.01
C ALA A 149 -16.09 11.61 3.83
N MET A 150 -17.21 11.86 3.18
CA MET A 150 -18.51 12.03 3.86
C MET A 150 -19.05 10.75 4.50
N PHE A 151 -18.56 9.59 4.07
CA PHE A 151 -18.99 8.26 4.58
C PHE A 151 -17.90 7.59 5.42
N PHE A 152 -16.65 7.94 5.20
CA PHE A 152 -15.50 7.26 5.81
C PHE A 152 -15.59 7.14 7.33
N PRO A 153 -15.98 8.20 8.10
CA PRO A 153 -16.07 8.12 9.57
C PRO A 153 -16.96 6.98 10.08
N ASP A 154 -18.05 6.71 9.35
CA ASP A 154 -19.04 5.70 9.73
C ASP A 154 -18.75 4.32 9.14
N CYS A 155 -17.94 4.24 8.09
CA CYS A 155 -17.78 3.01 7.28
C CYS A 155 -16.40 2.36 7.37
N TRP A 156 -15.35 3.07 7.78
CA TRP A 156 -13.96 2.60 7.66
C TRP A 156 -13.69 1.25 8.34
N GLU A 157 -14.31 0.98 9.51
CA GLU A 157 -14.11 -0.31 10.19
C GLU A 157 -14.66 -1.47 9.35
N GLN A 158 -15.85 -1.28 8.77
CA GLN A 158 -16.46 -2.29 7.90
C GLN A 158 -15.67 -2.43 6.57
N ASP A 159 -15.14 -1.34 6.04
CA ASP A 159 -14.33 -1.38 4.83
C ASP A 159 -13.03 -2.15 5.05
N VAL A 160 -12.36 -1.96 6.19
CA VAL A 160 -11.20 -2.77 6.60
C VAL A 160 -11.58 -4.24 6.71
N GLU A 161 -12.69 -4.57 7.36
CA GLU A 161 -13.16 -5.95 7.49
C GLU A 161 -13.36 -6.60 6.13
N ARG A 162 -14.08 -5.93 5.22
CA ARG A 162 -14.37 -6.45 3.88
C ARG A 162 -13.14 -6.57 2.99
N MET A 163 -12.22 -5.61 3.09
CA MET A 163 -10.94 -5.69 2.38
C MET A 163 -10.17 -6.93 2.84
N ILE A 164 -10.02 -7.13 4.14
CA ILE A 164 -9.26 -8.25 4.68
C ILE A 164 -9.95 -9.59 4.42
N ASP A 165 -11.26 -9.68 4.58
CA ASP A 165 -12.01 -10.90 4.27
C ASP A 165 -11.81 -11.34 2.81
N LYS A 166 -11.86 -10.38 1.89
CA LYS A 166 -11.58 -10.62 0.47
C LYS A 166 -10.14 -11.11 0.24
N ASP A 167 -9.17 -10.51 0.94
CA ASP A 167 -7.74 -10.72 0.69
C ASP A 167 -7.15 -11.92 1.42
N PHE A 168 -7.82 -12.41 2.44
CA PHE A 168 -7.25 -13.34 3.43
C PHE A 168 -6.59 -14.57 2.82
N ASN A 169 -7.22 -15.17 1.81
CA ASN A 169 -6.72 -16.37 1.12
C ASN A 169 -5.76 -16.08 -0.04
N HIS A 170 -5.51 -14.80 -0.37
CA HIS A 170 -4.64 -14.41 -1.47
C HIS A 170 -3.18 -14.28 -1.00
N PRO A 171 -2.28 -15.23 -1.38
CA PRO A 171 -0.87 -15.17 -0.99
C PRO A 171 -0.13 -13.99 -1.60
N CYS A 172 -0.63 -13.41 -2.69
CA CYS A 172 -0.04 -12.25 -3.34
C CYS A 172 -0.09 -10.98 -2.48
N VAL A 173 -1.11 -10.81 -1.64
CA VAL A 173 -1.23 -9.64 -0.76
C VAL A 173 -0.20 -9.74 0.36
N ILE A 174 0.71 -8.79 0.45
CA ILE A 174 1.81 -8.77 1.42
C ILE A 174 1.73 -7.61 2.41
N MET A 175 1.00 -6.56 2.08
CA MET A 175 0.80 -5.40 2.94
C MET A 175 -0.51 -4.68 2.63
N TYR A 176 -0.99 -3.93 3.62
CA TYR A 176 -2.17 -3.07 3.54
C TYR A 176 -1.76 -1.62 3.74
N SER A 177 -2.15 -0.75 2.82
CA SER A 177 -2.03 0.70 2.98
C SER A 177 -3.28 1.25 3.66
N THR A 178 -3.09 2.03 4.71
CA THR A 178 -4.19 2.66 5.46
C THR A 178 -4.82 3.83 4.70
N GLY A 179 -4.14 4.35 3.67
CA GLY A 179 -4.69 5.40 2.81
C GLY A 179 -3.65 6.10 1.94
N ASN A 180 -4.14 6.81 0.93
CA ASN A 180 -3.36 7.60 0.01
C ASN A 180 -3.43 9.08 0.33
N GLU A 181 -2.27 9.73 0.47
CA GLU A 181 -2.15 11.20 0.56
C GLU A 181 -3.17 11.85 1.51
N ILE A 182 -3.32 11.26 2.68
CA ILE A 182 -4.28 11.66 3.70
C ILE A 182 -3.93 13.03 4.25
N GLN A 183 -4.90 13.95 4.25
CA GLN A 183 -4.68 15.33 4.70
C GLN A 183 -4.52 15.45 6.21
N GLU A 184 -5.10 14.52 6.97
CA GLU A 184 -5.03 14.45 8.43
C GLU A 184 -3.65 14.04 8.96
N VAL A 185 -2.73 13.58 8.10
CA VAL A 185 -1.35 13.33 8.50
C VAL A 185 -0.72 14.59 9.10
N GLY A 186 -0.08 14.45 10.22
CA GLY A 186 0.52 15.57 10.95
C GLY A 186 -0.43 16.27 11.92
N THR A 187 -1.65 15.76 12.07
CA THR A 187 -2.55 16.14 13.15
C THR A 187 -2.63 15.03 14.20
N PRO A 188 -2.83 15.34 15.49
CA PRO A 188 -3.00 14.29 16.52
C PRO A 188 -4.19 13.36 16.23
N GLY A 189 -5.29 13.89 15.70
CA GLY A 189 -6.45 13.09 15.30
C GLY A 189 -6.15 12.11 14.19
N GLY A 190 -5.39 12.54 13.18
CA GLY A 190 -4.97 11.66 12.08
C GLY A 190 -4.01 10.57 12.53
N ALA A 191 -3.06 10.88 13.41
CA ALA A 191 -2.16 9.87 13.98
C ALA A 191 -2.93 8.82 14.80
N GLU A 192 -3.89 9.24 15.61
CA GLU A 192 -4.76 8.35 16.39
C GLU A 192 -5.65 7.48 15.49
N LEU A 193 -6.25 8.05 14.45
CA LEU A 193 -7.06 7.29 13.50
C LEU A 193 -6.20 6.27 12.75
N ASN A 194 -4.98 6.64 12.32
CA ASN A 194 -4.04 5.69 11.70
C ASN A 194 -3.70 4.53 12.63
N ARG A 195 -3.47 4.82 13.90
CA ARG A 195 -3.21 3.78 14.92
C ARG A 195 -4.40 2.81 15.03
N ARG A 196 -5.63 3.33 15.10
CA ARG A 196 -6.85 2.51 15.16
C ARG A 196 -7.02 1.64 13.91
N ILE A 197 -6.79 2.19 12.72
CA ILE A 197 -6.86 1.43 11.46
C ILE A 197 -5.80 0.31 11.46
N CYS A 198 -4.56 0.61 11.84
CA CYS A 198 -3.50 -0.41 11.94
C CYS A 198 -3.83 -1.51 12.95
N GLU A 199 -4.36 -1.16 14.11
CA GLU A 199 -4.78 -2.13 15.13
C GLU A 199 -5.94 -3.01 14.64
N LYS A 200 -6.93 -2.42 13.95
CA LYS A 200 -8.03 -3.16 13.34
C LYS A 200 -7.51 -4.15 12.29
N ILE A 201 -6.62 -3.71 11.39
CA ILE A 201 -5.99 -4.58 10.38
C ILE A 201 -5.27 -5.75 11.07
N ARG A 202 -4.40 -5.47 12.04
CA ARG A 202 -3.65 -6.52 12.74
C ARG A 202 -4.52 -7.48 13.54
N SER A 203 -5.66 -7.01 14.05
CA SER A 203 -6.60 -7.86 14.77
C SER A 203 -7.28 -8.90 13.87
N LEU A 204 -7.46 -8.56 12.60
CA LEU A 204 -8.09 -9.42 11.58
C LEU A 204 -7.04 -10.26 10.84
N ASP A 205 -5.90 -9.66 10.49
CA ASP A 205 -4.81 -10.34 9.81
C ASP A 205 -3.42 -9.92 10.34
N PRO A 206 -2.85 -10.67 11.27
CA PRO A 206 -1.51 -10.41 11.79
C PRO A 206 -0.38 -10.91 10.88
N SER A 207 -0.69 -11.46 9.70
CA SER A 207 0.28 -12.10 8.81
C SER A 207 0.82 -11.17 7.73
N ARG A 208 0.28 -9.95 7.62
CA ARG A 208 0.65 -8.94 6.62
C ARG A 208 1.05 -7.65 7.29
N TYR A 209 1.78 -6.80 6.56
CA TYR A 209 2.33 -5.55 7.09
C TYR A 209 1.43 -4.36 6.79
N THR A 210 1.54 -3.30 7.59
CA THR A 210 0.81 -2.05 7.41
C THR A 210 1.72 -0.96 6.86
N THR A 211 1.20 -0.14 5.97
CA THR A 211 1.84 1.05 5.41
C THR A 211 0.81 2.16 5.17
N ASN A 212 1.27 3.32 4.70
CA ASN A 212 0.44 4.42 4.20
C ASN A 212 1.19 5.08 3.04
N ALA A 213 0.51 5.74 2.15
CA ALA A 213 1.10 6.46 1.04
C ALA A 213 1.08 7.97 1.34
N PHE A 214 2.11 8.44 2.00
CA PHE A 214 2.21 9.78 2.56
C PHE A 214 2.73 10.80 1.54
N ASN A 215 2.01 11.91 1.36
CA ASN A 215 2.46 13.08 0.59
C ASN A 215 2.75 14.25 1.53
N GLY A 216 4.00 14.72 1.51
CA GLY A 216 4.47 15.76 2.41
C GLY A 216 3.79 17.11 2.22
N LEU A 217 3.40 17.49 1.01
CA LEU A 217 2.73 18.77 0.77
C LEU A 217 1.31 18.80 1.30
N LEU A 218 0.56 17.71 1.14
CA LEU A 218 -0.81 17.62 1.62
C LEU A 218 -0.86 17.60 3.14
N ALA A 219 0.08 16.89 3.77
CA ALA A 219 0.22 16.84 5.21
C ALA A 219 0.68 18.16 5.85
N SER A 220 1.27 19.06 5.06
CA SER A 220 1.80 20.34 5.53
C SER A 220 1.00 21.56 5.07
N ILE A 221 -0.26 21.34 4.70
CA ILE A 221 -1.13 22.41 4.17
C ILE A 221 -1.25 23.60 5.14
N ASP A 222 -1.23 23.32 6.45
CA ASP A 222 -1.29 24.33 7.51
C ASP A 222 0.01 25.16 7.62
N TYR A 223 1.13 24.66 7.11
CA TYR A 223 2.45 25.30 7.12
C TYR A 223 2.92 25.79 5.75
N LYS A 224 2.00 25.83 4.76
CA LYS A 224 2.33 26.32 3.41
C LYS A 224 3.05 27.68 3.42
N MET A 225 2.67 28.57 4.33
CA MET A 225 3.28 29.90 4.42
C MET A 225 4.71 29.85 4.96
N GLU A 226 5.00 29.00 5.94
CA GLU A 226 6.34 28.86 6.52
C GLU A 226 7.29 28.12 5.56
N ILE A 227 6.83 27.04 4.94
CA ILE A 227 7.60 26.32 3.90
C ILE A 227 7.82 27.22 2.70
N SER A 228 6.82 27.99 2.26
CA SER A 228 6.96 28.96 1.16
C SER A 228 7.93 30.08 1.51
N SER A 229 7.95 30.58 2.75
CA SER A 229 8.92 31.59 3.18
C SER A 229 10.35 31.05 3.22
N ALA A 230 10.54 29.84 3.70
CA ALA A 230 11.85 29.16 3.71
C ALA A 230 12.37 28.90 2.30
N LEU A 231 11.51 28.50 1.36
CA LEU A 231 11.85 28.36 -0.05
C LEU A 231 12.21 29.70 -0.71
N ARG A 232 11.49 30.78 -0.39
CA ARG A 232 11.81 32.15 -0.86
C ARG A 232 13.15 32.64 -0.34
N GLU A 233 13.45 32.35 0.93
CA GLU A 233 14.75 32.71 1.51
C GLU A 233 15.90 31.96 0.85
N LYS A 234 15.74 30.65 0.59
CA LYS A 234 16.71 29.85 -0.14
C LYS A 234 16.94 30.40 -1.55
N ALA A 235 15.89 30.70 -2.28
CA ALA A 235 15.97 31.23 -3.63
C ALA A 235 16.61 32.64 -3.69
N SER A 236 16.35 33.49 -2.68
CA SER A 236 17.06 34.78 -2.53
C SER A 236 18.55 34.58 -2.33
N ARG A 237 18.98 33.57 -1.56
CA ARG A 237 20.39 33.23 -1.37
C ARG A 237 21.04 32.72 -2.68
N GLU A 238 20.28 32.00 -3.51
CA GLU A 238 20.74 31.44 -4.79
C GLU A 238 20.65 32.44 -5.94
N LYS A 239 20.25 33.72 -5.70
CA LYS A 239 20.08 34.79 -6.70
C LYS A 239 19.11 34.43 -7.84
N LYS A 240 18.13 33.59 -7.60
CA LYS A 240 17.07 33.29 -8.56
C LYS A 240 16.02 34.42 -8.57
N GLY A 241 15.47 34.72 -9.74
CA GLY A 241 14.44 35.75 -9.89
C GLY A 241 13.14 35.44 -9.21
N LEU A 242 12.37 36.46 -8.77
CA LEU A 242 11.07 36.25 -8.07
C LEU A 242 10.05 35.51 -8.95
N ASN A 243 10.13 35.71 -10.29
CA ASN A 243 9.24 35.02 -11.25
C ASN A 243 9.59 33.53 -11.40
N ASP A 244 10.89 33.17 -11.30
CA ASP A 244 11.32 31.79 -11.31
C ASP A 244 10.81 31.04 -10.06
N ILE A 245 10.83 31.75 -8.92
CA ILE A 245 10.33 31.23 -7.64
C ILE A 245 8.80 31.12 -7.63
N MET A 246 8.10 32.11 -8.19
CA MET A 246 6.63 32.09 -8.24
C MET A 246 6.12 31.04 -9.25
N GLY A 247 6.85 30.82 -10.35
CA GLY A 247 6.59 29.70 -11.26
C GLY A 247 6.73 28.35 -10.58
N GLU A 248 7.75 28.18 -9.74
CA GLU A 248 7.99 27.01 -8.92
C GLU A 248 6.92 26.85 -7.81
N ALA A 249 6.47 27.95 -7.20
CA ALA A 249 5.47 27.94 -6.13
C ALA A 249 4.01 27.73 -6.62
N VAL A 250 3.75 27.95 -7.91
CA VAL A 250 2.40 27.78 -8.51
C VAL A 250 2.15 26.33 -8.91
N ASN A 251 3.19 25.53 -9.09
CA ASN A 251 3.05 24.10 -9.34
C ASN A 251 3.55 23.30 -8.12
N PRO A 252 2.66 22.98 -7.14
CA PRO A 252 3.03 22.25 -5.93
C PRO A 252 3.53 20.83 -6.19
N PHE A 253 3.38 20.32 -7.41
CA PHE A 253 3.85 19.01 -7.85
C PHE A 253 5.21 19.08 -8.57
N GLN A 254 5.92 20.20 -8.53
CA GLN A 254 7.29 20.22 -9.03
C GLN A 254 8.20 19.43 -8.10
N GLU A 255 8.96 18.53 -8.70
CA GLU A 255 9.91 17.61 -8.07
C GLU A 255 10.84 18.33 -7.07
N GLU A 256 11.37 19.50 -7.42
CA GLU A 256 12.26 20.27 -6.57
C GLU A 256 11.57 20.80 -5.29
N VAL A 257 10.31 21.23 -5.40
CA VAL A 257 9.53 21.75 -4.27
C VAL A 257 9.15 20.62 -3.30
N LEU A 258 8.74 19.48 -3.84
CA LEU A 258 8.45 18.29 -3.06
C LEU A 258 9.69 17.79 -2.32
N ASN A 259 10.82 17.69 -3.01
CA ASN A 259 12.08 17.25 -2.42
C ASN A 259 12.59 18.22 -1.35
N ALA A 260 12.52 19.54 -1.59
CA ALA A 260 12.93 20.53 -0.59
C ALA A 260 12.03 20.55 0.66
N SER A 261 10.72 20.38 0.47
CA SER A 261 9.76 20.31 1.59
C SER A 261 9.91 19.02 2.39
N SER A 262 10.25 17.93 1.74
CA SER A 262 10.33 16.60 2.35
C SER A 262 11.39 16.50 3.47
N VAL A 263 12.48 17.25 3.35
CA VAL A 263 13.58 17.26 4.34
C VAL A 263 13.44 18.35 5.39
N HIS A 264 12.36 19.13 5.36
CA HIS A 264 12.14 20.19 6.32
C HIS A 264 11.86 19.64 7.73
N PRO A 265 12.47 20.19 8.84
CA PRO A 265 12.27 19.67 10.20
C PRO A 265 10.81 19.64 10.66
N LEU A 266 9.98 20.61 10.26
CA LEU A 266 8.54 20.61 10.55
C LEU A 266 7.84 19.41 9.92
N MET A 267 8.25 19.00 8.72
CA MET A 267 7.73 17.81 8.08
C MET A 267 8.06 16.55 8.90
N THR A 268 9.31 16.40 9.33
CA THR A 268 9.73 15.27 10.16
C THR A 268 8.94 15.20 11.46
N ALA A 269 8.76 16.32 12.15
CA ALA A 269 7.99 16.37 13.38
C ALA A 269 6.52 15.94 13.20
N LYS A 270 5.91 16.32 12.06
CA LYS A 270 4.50 15.98 11.76
C LYS A 270 4.28 14.52 11.41
N ILE A 271 5.22 13.89 10.73
CA ILE A 271 5.03 12.52 10.24
C ILE A 271 5.43 11.45 11.25
N ASP A 272 6.31 11.76 12.20
CA ASP A 272 6.88 10.73 13.10
C ASP A 272 5.79 10.05 13.93
N GLU A 273 4.84 10.80 14.49
CA GLU A 273 3.74 10.23 15.27
C GLU A 273 2.79 9.41 14.39
N PHE A 274 2.48 9.92 13.18
CA PHE A 274 1.64 9.24 12.20
C PHE A 274 2.27 7.93 11.70
N MET A 275 3.59 7.91 11.50
CA MET A 275 4.33 6.73 11.03
C MET A 275 4.58 5.67 12.11
N ALA A 276 4.49 6.05 13.40
CA ALA A 276 4.80 5.17 14.51
C ALA A 276 4.03 3.84 14.54
N PRO A 277 2.73 3.77 14.21
CA PRO A 277 1.99 2.51 14.19
C PRO A 277 2.22 1.65 12.95
N LEU A 278 2.88 2.16 11.91
CA LEU A 278 3.10 1.46 10.65
C LEU A 278 4.33 0.54 10.72
N ASP A 279 4.27 -0.59 10.01
CA ASP A 279 5.42 -1.47 9.84
C ASP A 279 6.38 -0.93 8.78
N ILE A 280 5.85 -0.20 7.79
CA ILE A 280 6.57 0.37 6.65
C ILE A 280 6.14 1.82 6.46
N ALA A 281 7.08 2.75 6.40
CA ALA A 281 6.82 4.13 6.04
C ALA A 281 6.72 4.27 4.51
N GLY A 282 5.53 4.59 4.01
CA GLY A 282 5.27 4.77 2.58
C GLY A 282 5.33 6.24 2.18
N TYR A 283 6.09 6.56 1.12
CA TYR A 283 6.35 7.93 0.67
C TYR A 283 5.93 8.15 -0.77
N ASN A 284 5.03 9.11 -0.99
CA ASN A 284 4.70 9.62 -2.31
C ASN A 284 5.61 10.82 -2.62
N TYR A 285 6.43 10.71 -3.69
CA TYR A 285 7.27 11.79 -4.23
C TYR A 285 8.32 12.37 -3.25
N LEU A 286 8.79 11.60 -2.29
CA LEU A 286 9.77 12.03 -1.28
C LEU A 286 11.12 11.32 -1.43
N THR A 287 11.66 11.27 -2.64
CA THR A 287 12.84 10.48 -3.00
C THR A 287 14.07 10.81 -2.12
N VAL A 288 14.32 12.10 -1.87
CA VAL A 288 15.47 12.51 -1.04
C VAL A 288 15.33 12.10 0.44
N ARG A 289 14.10 11.87 0.92
CA ARG A 289 13.87 11.45 2.29
C ARG A 289 14.33 10.01 2.56
N HIS A 290 14.43 9.18 1.56
CA HIS A 290 14.94 7.81 1.72
C HIS A 290 16.38 7.77 2.27
N GLU A 291 17.25 8.68 1.84
CA GLU A 291 18.62 8.77 2.36
C GLU A 291 18.65 9.42 3.75
N MET A 292 17.89 10.52 3.94
CA MET A 292 17.79 11.21 5.22
C MET A 292 17.28 10.28 6.34
N ASP A 293 16.15 9.60 6.11
CA ASP A 293 15.56 8.72 7.13
C ASP A 293 16.42 7.48 7.41
N ARG A 294 17.20 7.03 6.44
CA ARG A 294 18.18 5.96 6.67
C ARG A 294 19.23 6.36 7.71
N GLU A 295 19.65 7.63 7.72
CA GLU A 295 20.63 8.15 8.66
C GLU A 295 19.99 8.47 10.02
N GLU A 296 18.84 9.14 10.01
CA GLU A 296 18.15 9.61 11.22
C GLU A 296 17.31 8.54 11.91
N LYS A 297 16.76 7.61 11.15
CA LYS A 297 15.83 6.56 11.58
C LYS A 297 16.25 5.17 11.06
N PRO A 298 17.39 4.64 11.46
CA PRO A 298 17.99 3.43 10.85
C PRO A 298 17.12 2.18 10.93
N ASN A 299 16.13 2.15 11.82
CA ASN A 299 15.19 1.05 11.96
C ASN A 299 13.90 1.23 11.12
N ARG A 300 13.75 2.38 10.44
CA ARG A 300 12.58 2.65 9.60
C ARG A 300 12.71 1.93 8.27
N ILE A 301 11.73 1.09 7.97
CA ILE A 301 11.60 0.46 6.67
C ILE A 301 10.82 1.41 5.77
N ILE A 302 11.35 1.69 4.58
CA ILE A 302 10.85 2.75 3.71
C ILE A 302 10.38 2.17 2.38
N LEU A 303 9.23 2.65 1.90
CA LEU A 303 8.66 2.31 0.61
C LEU A 303 8.33 3.58 -0.16
N GLY A 304 8.92 3.80 -1.31
CA GLY A 304 8.42 4.74 -2.29
C GLY A 304 7.10 4.20 -2.83
N THR A 305 5.99 4.77 -2.41
CA THR A 305 4.64 4.32 -2.79
C THR A 305 4.20 4.95 -4.10
N GLU A 306 4.66 6.16 -4.39
CA GLU A 306 4.60 6.79 -5.70
C GLU A 306 5.91 7.52 -5.99
N THR A 307 6.42 7.37 -7.20
CA THR A 307 7.71 7.96 -7.61
C THR A 307 7.58 8.54 -9.01
N PHE A 308 8.09 9.75 -9.22
CA PHE A 308 8.15 10.33 -10.56
C PHE A 308 9.01 9.46 -11.50
N PRO A 309 8.58 9.27 -12.76
CA PRO A 309 9.38 8.55 -13.75
C PRO A 309 10.80 9.14 -13.93
N SER A 310 10.96 10.45 -13.79
CA SER A 310 12.24 11.16 -13.82
C SER A 310 13.19 10.77 -12.68
N GLU A 311 12.66 10.44 -11.51
CA GLU A 311 13.43 10.10 -10.29
C GLU A 311 13.66 8.61 -10.10
N ILE A 312 12.99 7.75 -10.88
CA ILE A 312 13.01 6.30 -10.64
C ILE A 312 14.42 5.69 -10.70
N ALA A 313 15.27 6.20 -11.57
CA ALA A 313 16.66 5.73 -11.70
C ALA A 313 17.47 6.04 -10.44
N GLN A 314 17.30 7.24 -9.87
CA GLN A 314 17.95 7.66 -8.62
C GLN A 314 17.43 6.83 -7.45
N LEU A 315 16.12 6.75 -7.31
CA LEU A 315 15.50 5.98 -6.21
C LEU A 315 15.86 4.50 -6.30
N TRP A 316 15.89 3.93 -7.51
CA TRP A 316 16.28 2.54 -7.69
C TRP A 316 17.73 2.26 -7.28
N LYS A 317 18.65 3.23 -7.49
CA LYS A 317 20.02 3.14 -6.99
C LYS A 317 20.06 3.10 -5.46
N ILE A 318 19.24 3.93 -4.80
CA ILE A 318 19.10 3.94 -3.32
C ILE A 318 18.54 2.58 -2.85
N VAL A 319 17.45 2.10 -3.48
CA VAL A 319 16.80 0.83 -3.15
C VAL A 319 17.75 -0.38 -3.27
N ARG A 320 18.56 -0.41 -4.32
CA ARG A 320 19.53 -1.51 -4.51
C ARG A 320 20.63 -1.54 -3.46
N ASN A 321 21.02 -0.39 -2.95
CA ASN A 321 22.10 -0.24 -1.98
C ASN A 321 21.62 -0.24 -0.53
N ASN A 322 20.31 -0.35 -0.31
CA ASN A 322 19.70 -0.30 1.02
C ASN A 322 18.73 -1.47 1.20
N THR A 323 18.96 -2.29 2.21
CA THR A 323 18.16 -3.51 2.49
C THR A 323 16.70 -3.19 2.77
N VAL A 324 16.42 -2.04 3.37
CA VAL A 324 15.08 -1.64 3.86
C VAL A 324 14.41 -0.53 3.05
N SER A 325 14.86 -0.33 1.81
CA SER A 325 14.23 0.62 0.88
C SER A 325 13.61 -0.11 -0.32
N TYR A 326 12.41 0.33 -0.74
CA TYR A 326 11.61 -0.25 -1.82
C TYR A 326 10.95 0.85 -2.64
N THR A 327 10.41 0.54 -3.83
CA THR A 327 9.76 1.56 -4.66
C THR A 327 8.64 1.02 -5.54
N HIS A 328 7.65 1.90 -5.79
CA HIS A 328 6.63 1.77 -6.82
C HIS A 328 6.72 2.96 -7.78
N LEU A 329 6.62 2.69 -9.05
CA LEU A 329 6.52 3.70 -10.09
C LEU A 329 5.06 4.15 -10.26
N THR A 330 4.85 5.45 -10.34
CA THR A 330 3.56 5.99 -10.79
C THR A 330 3.45 5.79 -12.31
N LEU A 331 2.41 5.10 -12.76
CA LEU A 331 2.12 4.85 -14.17
C LEU A 331 0.99 5.75 -14.68
#